data_8b9b83b913eab8c7749c9543f974ce8f
#
_entry.id   8b9b83b913eab8c7749c9543f974ce8f
#
_cell.length_a   1.000
_cell.length_b   1.000
_cell.length_c   1.000
_cell.angle_alpha   90.00
_cell.angle_beta   90.00
_cell.angle_gamma   90.00
#
_symmetry.space_group_name_H-M   'P 1'
#
loop_
_entity.id
_entity.type
_entity.pdbx_description
1 polymer ?
#
loop_
_entity_poly.entity_id
_entity_poly.type
_entity_poly.pdbx_seq_one_letter_code
_entity_poly.pdbx_strand_id
1 'polypeptide(L)'
;MIKYIPEETTITFEEIPDEITLCINITNCQNNCKGCHSPHLRRDIGSLLDFSRFDGLLQKNGGVTCLCFMGEGNDEEALKNGISYLKDNYPEIKVALYSGREKILDGFYWDKLDYLKIGPYDETRGPLNKETTNQRMYKKVLPEERCHIVVEGLVISDWVDITDRFWKR
;
A
#
# COMPACT_ATOMS: atom_id res chain seq x y z
N MET A 1 -2.96 7.99 -16.21
CA MET A 1 -1.98 8.66 -15.32
C MET A 1 -2.60 8.84 -13.95
N ILE A 2 -1.91 8.48 -12.88
CA ILE A 2 -2.39 8.71 -11.50
C ILE A 2 -2.07 10.11 -11.01
N LYS A 3 -2.90 10.61 -10.10
CA LYS A 3 -2.71 11.89 -9.41
C LYS A 3 -2.64 11.68 -7.90
N TYR A 4 -2.02 12.62 -7.22
CA TYR A 4 -1.89 12.61 -5.76
C TYR A 4 -2.05 14.03 -5.20
N ILE A 5 -2.21 14.15 -3.90
CA ILE A 5 -2.28 15.46 -3.21
C ILE A 5 -0.92 15.74 -2.57
N PRO A 6 -0.10 16.64 -3.15
CA PRO A 6 1.24 16.93 -2.63
C PRO A 6 1.23 17.42 -1.17
N GLU A 7 0.23 18.22 -0.80
CA GLU A 7 0.09 18.83 0.53
C GLU A 7 -0.28 17.80 1.61
N GLU A 8 -0.78 16.64 1.22
CA GLU A 8 -1.15 15.53 2.11
C GLU A 8 -0.08 14.42 2.15
N THR A 9 1.05 14.62 1.46
CA THR A 9 2.16 13.68 1.54
C THR A 9 2.83 13.78 2.92
N THR A 10 2.88 12.66 3.64
CA THR A 10 3.38 12.63 5.03
C THR A 10 4.34 11.48 5.27
N ILE A 11 5.23 11.66 6.26
CA ILE A 11 6.04 10.56 6.80
C ILE A 11 5.38 10.07 8.09
N THR A 12 5.26 8.76 8.21
CA THR A 12 4.65 8.10 9.38
C THR A 12 5.38 6.80 9.72
N PHE A 13 5.26 6.38 10.99
CA PHE A 13 5.76 5.10 11.50
C PHE A 13 4.62 4.11 11.80
N GLU A 14 3.37 4.51 11.55
CA GLU A 14 2.18 3.75 11.95
C GLU A 14 1.54 2.96 10.81
N GLU A 15 1.73 3.40 9.55
CA GLU A 15 1.06 2.79 8.40
C GLU A 15 1.65 1.46 7.97
N ILE A 16 2.97 1.32 8.05
CA ILE A 16 3.66 0.06 7.76
C ILE A 16 4.57 -0.28 8.95
N PRO A 17 4.34 -1.42 9.62
CA PRO A 17 5.18 -1.83 10.76
C PRO A 17 6.65 -1.95 10.39
N ASP A 18 7.52 -1.44 11.27
CA ASP A 18 8.99 -1.44 11.16
C ASP A 18 9.56 -0.55 10.04
N GLU A 19 8.72 0.29 9.38
CA GLU A 19 9.16 1.15 8.29
C GLU A 19 8.98 2.64 8.61
N ILE A 20 9.89 3.44 8.08
CA ILE A 20 9.71 4.90 7.97
C ILE A 20 8.99 5.12 6.64
N THR A 21 7.68 5.32 6.69
CA THR A 21 6.84 5.28 5.50
C THR A 21 6.50 6.66 4.98
N LEU A 22 6.81 6.91 3.71
CA LEU A 22 6.31 8.05 2.96
C LEU A 22 4.93 7.67 2.36
N CYS A 23 3.87 8.28 2.88
CA CYS A 23 2.50 8.06 2.41
C CYS A 23 2.12 9.07 1.34
N ILE A 24 1.58 8.58 0.22
CA ILE A 24 1.12 9.38 -0.92
C ILE A 24 -0.36 9.10 -1.15
N ASN A 25 -1.21 10.09 -0.91
CA ASN A 25 -2.66 9.99 -1.10
C ASN A 25 -3.02 10.06 -2.59
N ILE A 26 -3.41 8.91 -3.16
CA ILE A 26 -3.80 8.79 -4.57
C ILE A 26 -5.27 9.20 -4.74
N THR A 27 -5.53 10.05 -5.72
CA THR A 27 -6.88 10.54 -6.02
C THR A 27 -7.59 9.70 -7.07
N ASN A 28 -8.82 10.06 -7.44
CA ASN A 28 -9.69 9.27 -8.31
C ASN A 28 -10.01 7.87 -7.76
N CYS A 29 -10.10 7.72 -6.42
CA CYS A 29 -10.47 6.45 -5.80
C CYS A 29 -11.82 5.96 -6.29
N GLN A 30 -11.88 4.75 -6.85
CA GLN A 30 -13.10 4.15 -7.41
C GLN A 30 -13.98 3.47 -6.34
N ASN A 31 -13.47 3.33 -5.11
CA ASN A 31 -14.23 2.75 -4.01
C ASN A 31 -15.21 3.79 -3.42
N ASN A 32 -16.40 3.34 -3.09
CA ASN A 32 -17.42 4.17 -2.45
C ASN A 32 -17.70 3.71 -1.01
N CYS A 33 -16.64 3.53 -0.23
CA CYS A 33 -16.75 3.08 1.16
C CYS A 33 -17.60 4.05 1.98
N LYS A 34 -18.62 3.54 2.65
CA LYS A 34 -19.44 4.32 3.58
C LYS A 34 -18.59 4.70 4.80
N GLY A 35 -18.67 5.97 5.22
CA GLY A 35 -17.88 6.48 6.33
C GLY A 35 -16.38 6.64 6.04
N CYS A 36 -15.98 6.64 4.76
CA CYS A 36 -14.58 6.83 4.39
C CYS A 36 -13.98 8.09 5.03
N HIS A 37 -12.78 7.95 5.62
CA HIS A 37 -12.09 9.07 6.27
C HIS A 37 -11.59 10.12 5.28
N SER A 38 -11.36 9.74 4.01
CA SER A 38 -10.81 10.63 2.96
C SER A 38 -11.70 10.64 1.71
N PRO A 39 -12.99 11.07 1.83
CA PRO A 39 -13.93 11.02 0.71
C PRO A 39 -13.55 11.97 -0.43
N HIS A 40 -12.75 13.00 -0.17
CA HIS A 40 -12.24 13.95 -1.17
C HIS A 40 -11.33 13.29 -2.19
N LEU A 41 -10.65 12.17 -1.82
CA LEU A 41 -9.79 11.41 -2.74
C LEU A 41 -10.55 10.70 -3.87
N ARG A 42 -11.89 10.68 -3.83
CA ARG A 42 -12.71 10.19 -4.95
C ARG A 42 -12.74 11.14 -6.13
N ARG A 43 -12.37 12.41 -5.91
CA ARG A 43 -12.39 13.45 -6.95
C ARG A 43 -11.12 13.42 -7.80
N ASP A 44 -11.24 13.90 -9.04
CA ASP A 44 -10.09 14.13 -9.92
C ASP A 44 -9.40 15.46 -9.57
N ILE A 45 -8.56 15.43 -8.54
CA ILE A 45 -7.85 16.58 -7.99
C ILE A 45 -6.37 16.25 -7.78
N GLY A 46 -5.59 17.28 -7.46
CA GLY A 46 -4.16 17.14 -7.16
C GLY A 46 -3.26 17.22 -8.39
N SER A 47 -2.03 16.79 -8.22
CA SER A 47 -0.97 16.85 -9.22
C SER A 47 -0.69 15.48 -9.84
N LEU A 48 -0.19 15.47 -11.07
CA LEU A 48 0.27 14.23 -11.71
C LEU A 48 1.44 13.63 -10.91
N LEU A 49 1.40 12.33 -10.73
CA LEU A 49 2.46 11.54 -10.11
C LEU A 49 3.22 10.80 -11.21
N ASP A 50 4.20 11.47 -11.77
CA ASP A 50 5.14 10.93 -12.76
C ASP A 50 6.46 10.48 -12.11
N PHE A 51 7.35 9.92 -12.89
CA PHE A 51 8.63 9.41 -12.40
C PHE A 51 9.50 10.50 -11.76
N SER A 52 9.52 11.70 -12.33
CA SER A 52 10.28 12.83 -11.77
C SER A 52 9.74 13.26 -10.40
N ARG A 53 8.46 13.06 -10.16
CA ARG A 53 7.84 13.32 -8.86
C ARG A 53 8.27 12.30 -7.82
N PHE A 54 8.38 11.02 -8.18
CA PHE A 54 8.94 10.01 -7.28
C PHE A 54 10.37 10.38 -6.87
N ASP A 55 11.22 10.75 -7.83
CA ASP A 55 12.59 11.19 -7.56
C ASP A 55 12.63 12.38 -6.60
N GLY A 56 11.84 13.42 -6.89
CA GLY A 56 11.77 14.61 -6.04
C GLY A 56 11.23 14.32 -4.64
N LEU A 57 10.25 13.44 -4.52
CA LEU A 57 9.68 13.04 -3.23
C LEU A 57 10.70 12.26 -2.38
N LEU A 58 11.42 11.31 -2.96
CA LEU A 58 12.41 10.52 -2.25
C LEU A 58 13.65 11.36 -1.89
N GLN A 59 14.11 12.23 -2.78
CA GLN A 59 15.22 13.16 -2.49
C GLN A 59 14.87 14.12 -1.34
N LYS A 60 13.67 14.69 -1.35
CA LYS A 60 13.22 15.62 -0.31
C LYS A 60 13.04 14.93 1.04
N ASN A 61 12.69 13.66 1.06
CA ASN A 61 12.36 12.88 2.24
C ASN A 61 13.39 11.76 2.48
N GLY A 62 14.67 12.11 2.50
CA GLY A 62 15.74 11.13 2.75
C GLY A 62 15.56 10.40 4.08
N GLY A 63 15.92 9.12 4.09
CA GLY A 63 15.80 8.26 5.28
C GLY A 63 14.48 7.49 5.38
N VAL A 64 13.53 7.69 4.46
CA VAL A 64 12.37 6.79 4.37
C VAL A 64 12.82 5.42 3.88
N THR A 65 12.16 4.37 4.40
CA THR A 65 12.45 2.97 4.05
C THR A 65 11.33 2.35 3.22
N CYS A 66 10.16 2.99 3.19
CA CYS A 66 8.99 2.52 2.46
C CYS A 66 8.24 3.69 1.81
N LEU A 67 7.75 3.51 0.58
CA LEU A 67 6.79 4.39 -0.07
C LEU A 67 5.44 3.66 -0.14
N CYS A 68 4.40 4.29 0.41
CA CYS A 68 3.05 3.73 0.45
C CYS A 68 2.08 4.52 -0.42
N PHE A 69 1.51 3.85 -1.41
CA PHE A 69 0.37 4.37 -2.17
C PHE A 69 -0.91 4.21 -1.35
N MET A 70 -1.50 5.33 -0.91
CA MET A 70 -2.75 5.35 -0.16
C MET A 70 -3.93 5.40 -1.13
N GLY A 71 -4.19 4.27 -1.80
CA GLY A 71 -5.21 4.09 -2.83
C GLY A 71 -4.65 3.70 -4.18
N GLU A 72 -5.52 3.20 -5.06
CA GLU A 72 -5.16 2.74 -6.40
C GLU A 72 -5.44 3.77 -7.51
N GLY A 73 -6.29 4.76 -7.22
CA GLY A 73 -6.78 5.68 -8.24
C GLY A 73 -7.70 5.00 -9.25
N ASN A 74 -7.64 5.43 -10.50
CA ASN A 74 -8.47 4.93 -11.62
C ASN A 74 -7.64 4.48 -12.84
N ASP A 75 -6.32 4.45 -12.73
CA ASP A 75 -5.40 4.05 -13.81
C ASP A 75 -4.42 2.99 -13.29
N GLU A 76 -4.85 1.74 -13.39
CA GLU A 76 -4.09 0.59 -12.91
C GLU A 76 -2.74 0.44 -13.62
N GLU A 77 -2.67 0.73 -14.92
CA GLU A 77 -1.43 0.64 -15.68
C GLU A 77 -0.42 1.70 -15.25
N ALA A 78 -0.87 2.93 -15.00
CA ALA A 78 0.00 3.98 -14.49
C ALA A 78 0.51 3.67 -13.07
N LEU A 79 -0.32 3.10 -12.20
CA LEU A 79 0.09 2.67 -10.86
C LEU A 79 1.14 1.55 -10.95
N LYS A 80 0.90 0.54 -11.77
CA LYS A 80 1.82 -0.56 -12.06
C LYS A 80 3.18 -0.06 -12.56
N ASN A 81 3.17 0.89 -13.50
CA ASN A 81 4.39 1.49 -14.03
C ASN A 81 5.14 2.28 -12.95
N GLY A 82 4.44 3.00 -12.08
CA GLY A 82 5.03 3.70 -10.92
C GLY A 82 5.69 2.74 -9.94
N ILE A 83 5.02 1.64 -9.58
CA ILE A 83 5.57 0.60 -8.71
C ILE A 83 6.81 -0.03 -9.34
N SER A 84 6.75 -0.35 -10.65
CA SER A 84 7.90 -0.91 -11.37
C SER A 84 9.08 0.05 -11.38
N TYR A 85 8.83 1.33 -11.68
CA TYR A 85 9.86 2.36 -11.67
C TYR A 85 10.57 2.45 -10.31
N LEU A 86 9.81 2.45 -9.21
CA LEU A 86 10.37 2.48 -7.87
C LEU A 86 11.26 1.26 -7.58
N LYS A 87 10.80 0.06 -7.91
CA LYS A 87 11.57 -1.17 -7.69
C LYS A 87 12.85 -1.24 -8.54
N ASP A 88 12.81 -0.69 -9.75
CA ASP A 88 13.95 -0.71 -10.67
C ASP A 88 15.00 0.37 -10.33
N ASN A 89 14.59 1.54 -9.80
CA ASN A 89 15.48 2.67 -9.55
C ASN A 89 15.83 2.89 -8.07
N TYR A 90 15.01 2.37 -7.14
CA TYR A 90 15.16 2.49 -5.70
C TYR A 90 14.94 1.12 -5.01
N PRO A 91 15.78 0.11 -5.32
CA PRO A 91 15.57 -1.27 -4.85
C PRO A 91 15.62 -1.40 -3.32
N GLU A 92 16.27 -0.45 -2.63
CA GLU A 92 16.32 -0.37 -1.16
C GLU A 92 15.02 0.13 -0.53
N ILE A 93 14.18 0.84 -1.30
CA ILE A 93 12.90 1.37 -0.83
C ILE A 93 11.81 0.29 -1.02
N LYS A 94 11.17 -0.08 0.07
CA LYS A 94 10.02 -0.96 0.02
C LYS A 94 8.81 -0.23 -0.55
N VAL A 95 7.93 -0.98 -1.21
CA VAL A 95 6.73 -0.42 -1.82
C VAL A 95 5.50 -1.06 -1.20
N ALA A 96 4.61 -0.22 -0.69
CA ALA A 96 3.35 -0.61 -0.09
C ALA A 96 2.15 -0.06 -0.88
N LEU A 97 1.03 -0.77 -0.86
CA LEU A 97 -0.22 -0.34 -1.46
C LEU A 97 -1.39 -0.57 -0.51
N TYR A 98 -2.20 0.47 -0.32
CA TYR A 98 -3.51 0.37 0.32
C TYR A 98 -4.59 0.23 -0.76
N SER A 99 -5.11 -0.98 -0.90
CA SER A 99 -6.17 -1.32 -1.85
C SER A 99 -7.53 -1.42 -1.15
N GLY A 100 -8.56 -0.96 -1.82
CA GLY A 100 -9.94 -1.19 -1.40
C GLY A 100 -10.54 -2.49 -1.94
N ARG A 101 -9.78 -3.32 -2.65
CA ARG A 101 -10.23 -4.63 -3.17
C ARG A 101 -10.40 -5.62 -2.04
N GLU A 102 -11.37 -6.52 -2.17
CA GLU A 102 -11.63 -7.56 -1.17
C GLU A 102 -10.63 -8.72 -1.23
N LYS A 103 -10.04 -8.94 -2.40
CA LYS A 103 -9.14 -10.07 -2.67
C LYS A 103 -7.94 -9.66 -3.51
N ILE A 104 -6.85 -10.35 -3.32
CA ILE A 104 -5.70 -10.33 -4.22
C ILE A 104 -6.11 -11.09 -5.49
N LEU A 105 -5.95 -10.45 -6.65
CA LEU A 105 -6.25 -11.05 -7.95
C LEU A 105 -4.99 -11.71 -8.52
N ASP A 106 -5.13 -12.92 -9.06
CA ASP A 106 -4.05 -13.59 -9.77
C ASP A 106 -3.61 -12.77 -11.00
N GLY A 107 -2.29 -12.75 -11.26
CA GLY A 107 -1.72 -12.05 -12.41
C GLY A 107 -1.63 -10.52 -12.27
N PHE A 108 -2.00 -9.98 -11.13
CA PHE A 108 -1.81 -8.58 -10.82
C PHE A 108 -0.36 -8.31 -10.40
N TYR A 109 0.09 -7.05 -10.43
CA TYR A 109 1.49 -6.63 -10.12
C TYR A 109 1.89 -6.73 -8.63
N TRP A 110 1.16 -7.52 -7.87
CA TRP A 110 1.38 -7.74 -6.44
C TRP A 110 2.78 -8.30 -6.12
N ASP A 111 3.36 -9.03 -7.05
CA ASP A 111 4.72 -9.59 -6.94
C ASP A 111 5.80 -8.51 -6.77
N LYS A 112 5.53 -7.28 -7.19
CA LYS A 112 6.43 -6.12 -7.02
C LYS A 112 6.23 -5.35 -5.73
N LEU A 113 5.18 -5.64 -4.96
CA LEU A 113 4.90 -5.02 -3.68
C LEU A 113 5.60 -5.77 -2.54
N ASP A 114 6.02 -5.04 -1.52
CA ASP A 114 6.54 -5.59 -0.27
C ASP A 114 5.45 -5.66 0.80
N TYR A 115 4.49 -4.74 0.75
CA TYR A 115 3.32 -4.71 1.63
C TYR A 115 2.04 -4.42 0.84
N LEU A 116 0.95 -5.08 1.24
CA LEU A 116 -0.35 -4.90 0.63
C LEU A 116 -1.46 -4.92 1.68
N LYS A 117 -2.19 -3.81 1.77
CA LYS A 117 -3.43 -3.75 2.54
C LYS A 117 -4.61 -3.94 1.58
N ILE A 118 -5.49 -4.87 1.88
CA ILE A 118 -6.75 -5.09 1.15
C ILE A 118 -7.97 -4.87 2.05
N GLY A 119 -9.13 -4.76 1.42
CA GLY A 119 -10.43 -4.59 2.04
C GLY A 119 -10.92 -3.15 2.01
N PRO A 120 -12.17 -2.92 1.57
CA PRO A 120 -12.81 -1.62 1.67
C PRO A 120 -13.00 -1.24 3.14
N TYR A 121 -13.05 0.06 3.42
CA TYR A 121 -13.41 0.51 4.76
C TYR A 121 -14.89 0.22 5.04
N ASP A 122 -15.16 -0.38 6.20
CA ASP A 122 -16.49 -0.64 6.71
C ASP A 122 -16.63 0.02 8.09
N GLU A 123 -17.47 1.07 8.17
CA GLU A 123 -17.65 1.86 9.40
C GLU A 123 -18.18 1.02 10.58
N THR A 124 -18.87 -0.08 10.30
CA THR A 124 -19.40 -0.98 11.35
C THR A 124 -18.34 -1.88 11.95
N ARG A 125 -17.28 -2.14 11.20
CA ARG A 125 -16.15 -3.00 11.61
C ARG A 125 -14.94 -2.21 12.06
N GLY A 126 -14.85 -0.96 11.63
CA GLY A 126 -13.78 -0.04 11.98
C GLY A 126 -12.53 -0.15 11.12
N PRO A 127 -11.53 0.72 11.38
CA PRO A 127 -10.28 0.78 10.65
C PRO A 127 -9.36 -0.42 10.96
N LEU A 128 -8.21 -0.49 10.25
CA LEU A 128 -7.23 -1.58 10.32
C LEU A 128 -6.75 -1.88 11.76
N ASN A 129 -6.72 -0.88 12.64
CA ASN A 129 -6.28 -1.02 14.03
C ASN A 129 -7.36 -1.54 15.00
N LYS A 130 -8.46 -2.09 14.48
CA LYS A 130 -9.52 -2.75 15.26
C LYS A 130 -9.55 -4.25 14.95
N GLU A 131 -9.70 -5.07 15.95
CA GLU A 131 -9.82 -6.55 15.80
C GLU A 131 -11.04 -6.94 14.96
N THR A 132 -12.08 -6.10 14.96
CA THR A 132 -13.33 -6.32 14.21
C THR A 132 -13.21 -6.00 12.72
N THR A 133 -12.08 -5.42 12.28
CA THR A 133 -11.89 -4.97 10.90
C THR A 133 -12.01 -6.10 9.87
N ASN A 134 -12.58 -5.77 8.71
CA ASN A 134 -12.53 -6.63 7.52
C ASN A 134 -11.26 -6.41 6.68
N GLN A 135 -10.49 -5.38 7.00
CA GLN A 135 -9.25 -5.09 6.30
C GLN A 135 -8.13 -6.04 6.73
N ARG A 136 -7.21 -6.33 5.80
CA ARG A 136 -6.05 -7.19 6.07
C ARG A 136 -4.80 -6.53 5.53
N MET A 137 -3.72 -6.61 6.31
CA MET A 137 -2.39 -6.19 5.90
C MET A 137 -1.50 -7.41 5.71
N TYR A 138 -0.88 -7.48 4.55
CA TYR A 138 0.04 -8.55 4.18
C TYR A 138 1.44 -8.01 3.98
N LYS A 139 2.44 -8.75 4.46
CA LYS A 139 3.86 -8.55 4.16
C LYS A 139 4.31 -9.65 3.22
N LYS A 140 5.08 -9.31 2.19
CA LYS A 140 5.73 -10.28 1.31
C LYS A 140 6.88 -10.96 2.06
N VAL A 141 6.94 -12.28 1.95
CA VAL A 141 8.01 -13.10 2.54
C VAL A 141 9.11 -13.27 1.51
N LEU A 142 10.34 -12.95 1.88
CA LEU A 142 11.50 -13.16 1.03
C LEU A 142 11.81 -14.67 0.90
N PRO A 143 12.42 -15.12 -0.22
CA PRO A 143 12.75 -16.53 -0.44
C PRO A 143 13.56 -17.17 0.68
N GLU A 144 14.49 -16.42 1.28
CA GLU A 144 15.29 -16.85 2.43
C GLU A 144 14.49 -17.00 3.73
N GLU A 145 13.37 -16.29 3.86
CA GLU A 145 12.46 -16.38 5.01
C GLU A 145 11.46 -17.54 4.86
N ARG A 146 11.32 -18.12 3.67
CA ARG A 146 10.38 -19.23 3.37
C ARG A 146 10.74 -20.55 4.06
N CYS A 147 11.99 -20.73 4.49
CA CYS A 147 12.46 -21.98 5.11
C CYS A 147 11.76 -22.34 6.42
N HIS A 148 10.99 -21.42 6.99
CA HIS A 148 10.32 -21.62 8.28
C HIS A 148 8.78 -21.80 8.18
N ILE A 149 8.20 -21.78 6.99
CA ILE A 149 6.74 -21.85 6.79
C ILE A 149 6.38 -23.00 5.84
N VAL A 150 6.97 -24.16 6.04
CA VAL A 150 6.48 -25.40 5.40
C VAL A 150 5.59 -26.12 6.38
N VAL A 151 4.28 -25.94 6.26
CA VAL A 151 3.29 -26.77 6.92
C VAL A 151 2.73 -27.73 5.89
N GLU A 152 3.03 -29.02 6.07
CA GLU A 152 2.41 -30.16 5.37
C GLU A 152 2.44 -30.16 3.83
N GLY A 153 3.54 -29.70 3.23
CA GLY A 153 3.74 -29.84 1.78
C GLY A 153 2.95 -28.84 0.92
N LEU A 154 2.27 -27.86 1.51
CA LEU A 154 1.66 -26.74 0.79
C LEU A 154 2.64 -25.56 0.74
N VAL A 155 2.93 -25.08 -0.47
CA VAL A 155 3.57 -23.78 -0.69
C VAL A 155 2.52 -22.74 -0.33
N ILE A 156 2.59 -22.25 0.92
CA ILE A 156 1.78 -21.11 1.34
C ILE A 156 2.30 -19.89 0.57
N SER A 157 1.37 -19.07 0.08
CA SER A 157 1.62 -17.86 -0.70
C SER A 157 2.81 -17.04 -0.19
N ASP A 158 3.48 -16.31 -1.05
CA ASP A 158 4.59 -15.40 -0.72
C ASP A 158 4.18 -14.26 0.26
N TRP A 159 3.01 -14.36 0.88
CA TRP A 159 2.42 -13.32 1.72
C TRP A 159 2.05 -13.85 3.11
N VAL A 160 2.38 -13.08 4.15
CA VAL A 160 1.99 -13.33 5.53
C VAL A 160 1.03 -12.25 5.99
N ASP A 161 -0.09 -12.65 6.60
CA ASP A 161 -1.02 -11.71 7.26
C ASP A 161 -0.37 -11.18 8.53
N ILE A 162 -0.19 -9.86 8.59
CA ILE A 162 0.38 -9.13 9.74
C ILE A 162 -0.63 -8.15 10.35
N THR A 163 -1.91 -8.34 10.10
CA THR A 163 -2.98 -7.43 10.51
C THR A 163 -3.03 -7.23 12.03
N ASP A 164 -2.76 -8.27 12.80
CA ASP A 164 -2.75 -8.24 14.27
C ASP A 164 -1.73 -7.26 14.86
N ARG A 165 -0.68 -6.93 14.13
CA ARG A 165 0.33 -5.94 14.54
C ARG A 165 -0.23 -4.52 14.66
N PHE A 166 -1.37 -4.23 14.04
CA PHE A 166 -2.07 -2.94 14.11
C PHE A 166 -3.01 -2.84 15.30
N TRP A 167 -3.38 -3.96 15.91
CA TRP A 167 -4.32 -3.94 17.01
C TRP A 167 -3.63 -3.41 18.27
N LYS A 168 -4.17 -2.35 18.81
CA LYS A 168 -3.66 -1.78 20.06
C LYS A 168 -3.99 -2.76 21.19
N ARG A 169 -2.96 -3.31 21.79
CA ARG A 169 -3.06 -4.06 23.04
C ARG A 169 -3.37 -3.13 24.21
#